data_1b0ed97352f1735fec0709062101020a
#
_entry.id   1b0ed97352f1735fec0709062101020a
#
_cell.length_a   1.000
_cell.length_b   1.000
_cell.length_c   1.000
_cell.angle_alpha   90.00
_cell.angle_beta   90.00
_cell.angle_gamma   90.00
#
_symmetry.space_group_name_H-M   'P 1'
#
loop_
_entity.id
_entity.type
_entity.pdbx_description
1 polymer ?
#
loop_
_entity_poly.entity_id
_entity_poly.type
_entity_poly.pdbx_seq_one_letter_code
_entity_poly.pdbx_strand_id
1 'polypeptide(L)'
;MPLKRQIRLKTAIILPFVLTFLFMILAMAAVQTYRYEQTVKELSSKKLSYLTDSISQRLSDFLNRPFFANQMIAYNVGFHHLYQLNDVSRIEDFIRSAANPIGNNIQQFDVVGFGGVNGEYVGLRRDAPEQYSLMLKDARTDDKLVIYQTAVMNDQLRTVIDNYDPRVRPWFSPVAQKPSPQWSSVYTNMDEKQEITLSALSPVFQDKTFIGVMVSDVKLNTFNLFLSELKQRMNADVYVMDQQHRLIAHSGDGSVVSWGTPLSPKGERLLASENHNPIIRSSAAQLDLQGLNVGTFTTYVNQQR
;
A
#
# COMPACT_ATOMS: atom_id res chain seq x y z
N MET A 1 16.76 80.93 28.89
CA MET A 1 17.61 81.02 27.73
C MET A 1 17.76 79.65 27.12
N PRO A 2 17.35 79.38 25.91
CA PRO A 2 17.57 78.05 25.27
C PRO A 2 18.98 78.05 24.71
N LEU A 3 19.77 77.06 25.12
CA LEU A 3 21.11 76.74 24.59
C LEU A 3 20.96 76.34 23.11
N LYS A 4 21.26 77.21 22.18
CA LYS A 4 21.46 76.89 20.77
C LYS A 4 22.70 75.99 20.65
N ARG A 5 22.48 74.68 20.54
CA ARG A 5 23.52 73.69 20.25
C ARG A 5 24.02 73.95 18.82
N GLN A 6 25.21 74.60 18.65
CA GLN A 6 25.85 74.80 17.36
C GLN A 6 26.31 73.44 16.83
N ILE A 7 25.60 72.88 15.88
CA ILE A 7 26.04 71.69 15.15
C ILE A 7 27.25 72.09 14.28
N ARG A 8 28.41 71.45 14.46
CA ARG A 8 29.57 71.70 13.65
C ARG A 8 29.21 71.42 12.18
N LEU A 9 29.59 72.32 11.25
CA LEU A 9 29.28 72.27 9.82
C LEU A 9 29.59 70.85 9.20
N LYS A 10 30.70 70.22 9.61
CA LYS A 10 31.06 68.88 9.21
C LYS A 10 30.01 67.84 9.60
N THR A 11 29.43 67.95 10.80
CA THR A 11 28.39 67.01 11.29
C THR A 11 27.08 67.25 10.55
N ALA A 12 26.74 68.50 10.20
CA ALA A 12 25.54 68.79 9.44
C ALA A 12 25.54 68.24 8.02
N ILE A 13 26.72 68.12 7.41
CA ILE A 13 26.90 67.57 6.07
C ILE A 13 26.99 66.02 6.10
N ILE A 14 27.78 65.46 7.00
CA ILE A 14 28.05 64.00 7.04
C ILE A 14 26.85 63.22 7.56
N LEU A 15 26.10 63.74 8.55
CA LEU A 15 25.03 63.02 9.20
C LEU A 15 23.88 62.59 8.22
N PRO A 16 23.40 63.47 7.31
CA PRO A 16 22.39 63.07 6.32
C PRO A 16 22.90 61.92 5.40
N PHE A 17 24.17 62.00 4.94
CA PHE A 17 24.74 60.93 4.09
C PHE A 17 24.84 59.58 4.83
N VAL A 18 25.25 59.57 6.08
CA VAL A 18 25.31 58.35 6.91
C VAL A 18 23.90 57.79 7.13
N LEU A 19 22.93 58.67 7.40
CA LEU A 19 21.56 58.23 7.60
C LEU A 19 20.91 57.67 6.34
N THR A 20 21.13 58.31 5.18
CA THR A 20 20.63 57.78 3.90
C THR A 20 21.31 56.49 3.51
N PHE A 21 22.62 56.34 3.75
CA PHE A 21 23.35 55.10 3.51
C PHE A 21 22.87 53.97 4.43
N LEU A 22 22.66 54.25 5.72
CA LEU A 22 22.12 53.31 6.67
C LEU A 22 20.69 52.88 6.30
N PHE A 23 19.86 53.84 5.90
CA PHE A 23 18.51 53.55 5.41
C PHE A 23 18.52 52.67 4.17
N MET A 24 19.44 52.92 3.21
CA MET A 24 19.56 52.09 2.00
C MET A 24 20.00 50.67 2.33
N ILE A 25 20.94 50.48 3.28
CA ILE A 25 21.34 49.14 3.76
C ILE A 25 20.16 48.40 4.41
N LEU A 26 19.39 49.07 5.28
CA LEU A 26 18.25 48.50 5.94
C LEU A 26 17.14 48.13 4.94
N ALA A 27 16.88 49.02 3.97
CA ALA A 27 15.89 48.73 2.91
C ALA A 27 16.31 47.55 2.04
N MET A 28 17.59 47.47 1.67
CA MET A 28 18.13 46.35 0.91
C MET A 28 18.06 45.04 1.70
N ALA A 29 18.41 45.05 2.99
CA ALA A 29 18.31 43.90 3.86
C ALA A 29 16.86 43.42 3.98
N ALA A 30 15.90 44.32 4.16
CA ALA A 30 14.49 44.01 4.22
C ALA A 30 13.96 43.35 2.91
N VAL A 31 14.36 43.92 1.77
CA VAL A 31 14.01 43.34 0.45
C VAL A 31 14.62 41.96 0.25
N GLN A 32 15.88 41.78 0.64
CA GLN A 32 16.55 40.49 0.53
C GLN A 32 15.90 39.44 1.44
N THR A 33 15.60 39.78 2.69
CA THR A 33 14.90 38.89 3.62
C THR A 33 13.53 38.46 3.06
N TYR A 34 12.75 39.43 2.57
CA TYR A 34 11.44 39.15 1.95
C TYR A 34 11.55 38.22 0.73
N ARG A 35 12.49 38.50 -0.18
CA ARG A 35 12.74 37.63 -1.36
C ARG A 35 13.23 36.25 -0.96
N TYR A 36 14.10 36.16 0.05
CA TYR A 36 14.57 34.87 0.55
C TYR A 36 13.43 34.02 1.10
N GLU A 37 12.56 34.59 1.94
CA GLU A 37 11.38 33.89 2.46
C GLU A 37 10.44 33.40 1.35
N GLN A 38 10.19 34.23 0.34
CA GLN A 38 9.37 33.83 -0.81
C GLN A 38 10.01 32.70 -1.61
N THR A 39 11.32 32.82 -1.89
CA THR A 39 12.06 31.79 -2.63
C THR A 39 12.07 30.45 -1.87
N VAL A 40 12.28 30.48 -0.55
CA VAL A 40 12.24 29.27 0.29
C VAL A 40 10.86 28.65 0.30
N LYS A 41 9.80 29.45 0.43
CA LYS A 41 8.41 28.96 0.36
C LYS A 41 8.10 28.32 -1.00
N GLU A 42 8.46 28.97 -2.09
CA GLU A 42 8.23 28.45 -3.44
C GLU A 42 9.02 27.17 -3.70
N LEU A 43 10.30 27.13 -3.31
CA LEU A 43 11.13 25.95 -3.46
C LEU A 43 10.63 24.78 -2.60
N SER A 44 10.21 25.05 -1.37
CA SER A 44 9.62 24.06 -0.48
C SER A 44 8.31 23.51 -1.06
N SER A 45 7.43 24.38 -1.55
CA SER A 45 6.17 23.98 -2.19
C SER A 45 6.41 23.11 -3.43
N LYS A 46 7.33 23.50 -4.31
CA LYS A 46 7.70 22.70 -5.48
C LYS A 46 8.29 21.35 -5.09
N LYS A 47 9.15 21.32 -4.07
CA LYS A 47 9.72 20.07 -3.56
C LYS A 47 8.65 19.15 -2.99
N LEU A 48 7.69 19.70 -2.24
CA LEU A 48 6.57 18.95 -1.68
C LEU A 48 5.68 18.38 -2.78
N SER A 49 5.31 19.18 -3.79
CA SER A 49 4.53 18.70 -4.93
C SER A 49 5.25 17.55 -5.64
N TYR A 50 6.53 17.72 -5.95
CA TYR A 50 7.34 16.66 -6.57
C TYR A 50 7.38 15.37 -5.74
N LEU A 51 7.56 15.48 -4.42
CA LEU A 51 7.56 14.32 -3.51
C LEU A 51 6.20 13.64 -3.48
N THR A 52 5.11 14.42 -3.39
CA THR A 52 3.74 13.93 -3.42
C THR A 52 3.45 13.17 -4.70
N ASP A 53 3.76 13.76 -5.85
CA ASP A 53 3.53 13.15 -7.16
C ASP A 53 4.36 11.86 -7.31
N SER A 54 5.62 11.88 -6.89
CA SER A 54 6.50 10.71 -6.94
C SER A 54 6.04 9.58 -6.02
N ILE A 55 5.60 9.89 -4.79
CA ILE A 55 5.07 8.90 -3.86
C ILE A 55 3.76 8.33 -4.40
N SER A 56 2.84 9.19 -4.86
CA SER A 56 1.56 8.79 -5.43
C SER A 56 1.74 7.87 -6.63
N GLN A 57 2.65 8.19 -7.55
CA GLN A 57 2.95 7.36 -8.70
C GLN A 57 3.48 5.98 -8.29
N ARG A 58 4.48 5.93 -7.39
CA ARG A 58 5.06 4.65 -6.92
C ARG A 58 4.06 3.80 -6.17
N LEU A 59 3.21 4.42 -5.35
CA LEU A 59 2.15 3.74 -4.63
C LEU A 59 1.09 3.20 -5.60
N SER A 60 0.69 4.00 -6.59
CA SER A 60 -0.21 3.57 -7.66
C SER A 60 0.35 2.39 -8.43
N ASP A 61 1.63 2.45 -8.82
CA ASP A 61 2.31 1.34 -9.50
C ASP A 61 2.33 0.08 -8.64
N PHE A 62 2.66 0.21 -7.35
CA PHE A 62 2.64 -0.90 -6.40
C PHE A 62 1.25 -1.53 -6.30
N LEU A 63 0.20 -0.73 -6.17
CA LEU A 63 -1.17 -1.20 -6.01
C LEU A 63 -1.79 -1.74 -7.31
N ASN A 64 -1.36 -1.26 -8.49
CA ASN A 64 -1.93 -1.69 -9.77
C ASN A 64 -1.30 -2.96 -10.35
N ARG A 65 -0.05 -3.27 -10.02
CA ARG A 65 0.63 -4.48 -10.54
C ARG A 65 -0.12 -5.79 -10.24
N PRO A 66 -0.68 -6.01 -9.03
CA PRO A 66 -1.49 -7.18 -8.75
C PRO A 66 -2.68 -7.35 -9.70
N PHE A 67 -3.40 -6.27 -9.98
CA PHE A 67 -4.53 -6.33 -10.90
C PHE A 67 -4.12 -6.70 -12.30
N PHE A 68 -3.02 -6.11 -12.80
CA PHE A 68 -2.53 -6.41 -14.14
C PHE A 68 -2.22 -7.91 -14.29
N ALA A 69 -1.49 -8.49 -13.33
CA ALA A 69 -1.17 -9.91 -13.35
C ALA A 69 -2.43 -10.79 -13.26
N ASN A 70 -3.34 -10.48 -12.33
CA ASN A 70 -4.60 -11.21 -12.21
C ASN A 70 -5.43 -11.15 -13.48
N GLN A 71 -5.54 -9.99 -14.12
CA GLN A 71 -6.31 -9.83 -15.36
C GLN A 71 -5.69 -10.63 -16.50
N MET A 72 -4.35 -10.65 -16.62
CA MET A 72 -3.64 -11.46 -17.61
C MET A 72 -3.90 -12.94 -17.42
N ILE A 73 -3.85 -13.43 -16.17
CA ILE A 73 -4.13 -14.83 -15.87
C ILE A 73 -5.62 -15.12 -16.11
N ALA A 74 -6.52 -14.29 -15.60
CA ALA A 74 -7.96 -14.43 -15.76
C ALA A 74 -8.39 -14.50 -17.25
N TYR A 75 -7.80 -13.64 -18.08
CA TYR A 75 -8.05 -13.65 -19.51
C TYR A 75 -7.62 -14.99 -20.13
N ASN A 76 -6.41 -15.46 -19.83
CA ASN A 76 -5.91 -16.73 -20.37
C ASN A 76 -6.72 -17.94 -19.89
N VAL A 77 -7.11 -17.96 -18.60
CA VAL A 77 -7.97 -19.04 -18.04
C VAL A 77 -9.28 -19.12 -18.84
N GLY A 78 -9.93 -18.00 -19.08
CA GLY A 78 -11.19 -17.97 -19.82
C GLY A 78 -11.01 -18.26 -21.31
N PHE A 79 -10.02 -17.60 -21.98
CA PHE A 79 -9.79 -17.72 -23.42
C PHE A 79 -9.39 -19.13 -23.85
N HIS A 80 -8.56 -19.81 -23.06
CA HIS A 80 -8.11 -21.17 -23.33
C HIS A 80 -9.00 -22.25 -22.71
N HIS A 81 -10.16 -21.88 -22.14
CA HIS A 81 -11.09 -22.82 -21.49
C HIS A 81 -10.39 -23.74 -20.50
N LEU A 82 -9.56 -23.15 -19.59
CA LEU A 82 -8.79 -23.94 -18.64
C LEU A 82 -9.61 -24.43 -17.46
N TYR A 83 -10.74 -23.78 -17.16
CA TYR A 83 -11.60 -24.19 -16.07
C TYR A 83 -12.50 -25.36 -16.50
N GLN A 84 -12.52 -26.40 -15.69
CA GLN A 84 -13.45 -27.53 -15.77
C GLN A 84 -14.08 -27.74 -14.40
N LEU A 85 -15.33 -28.17 -14.40
CA LEU A 85 -16.08 -28.42 -13.18
C LEU A 85 -15.38 -29.50 -12.34
N ASN A 86 -15.12 -29.20 -11.06
CA ASN A 86 -14.41 -30.05 -10.10
C ASN A 86 -12.98 -30.45 -10.50
N ASP A 87 -12.39 -29.78 -11.50
CA ASP A 87 -11.00 -30.01 -11.92
C ASP A 87 -10.33 -28.70 -12.29
N VAL A 88 -9.37 -28.29 -11.48
CA VAL A 88 -8.56 -27.09 -11.71
C VAL A 88 -7.12 -27.40 -12.15
N SER A 89 -6.85 -28.64 -12.59
CA SER A 89 -5.50 -29.10 -12.97
C SER A 89 -4.86 -28.26 -14.07
N ARG A 90 -5.63 -27.88 -15.09
CA ARG A 90 -5.15 -27.03 -16.19
C ARG A 90 -4.84 -25.59 -15.74
N ILE A 91 -5.61 -25.08 -14.77
CA ILE A 91 -5.35 -23.78 -14.16
C ILE A 91 -4.12 -23.88 -13.25
N GLU A 92 -3.95 -24.98 -12.52
CA GLU A 92 -2.75 -25.25 -11.72
C GLU A 92 -1.48 -25.20 -12.58
N ASP A 93 -1.45 -25.96 -13.68
CA ASP A 93 -0.32 -25.97 -14.62
C ASP A 93 -0.02 -24.60 -15.18
N PHE A 94 -1.06 -23.85 -15.53
CA PHE A 94 -0.91 -22.49 -16.04
C PHE A 94 -0.34 -21.53 -14.98
N ILE A 95 -0.91 -21.50 -13.77
CA ILE A 95 -0.43 -20.65 -12.67
C ILE A 95 1.02 -21.03 -12.32
N ARG A 96 1.34 -22.32 -12.25
CA ARG A 96 2.69 -22.81 -11.97
C ARG A 96 3.70 -22.37 -13.03
N SER A 97 3.33 -22.44 -14.31
CA SER A 97 4.20 -21.96 -15.40
C SER A 97 4.41 -20.45 -15.38
N ALA A 98 3.42 -19.70 -14.92
CA ALA A 98 3.45 -18.25 -14.81
C ALA A 98 4.10 -17.76 -13.49
N ALA A 99 4.19 -18.60 -12.47
CA ALA A 99 4.64 -18.22 -11.12
C ALA A 99 6.07 -17.64 -11.11
N ASN A 100 7.02 -18.27 -11.78
CA ASN A 100 8.40 -17.80 -11.83
C ASN A 100 8.54 -16.46 -12.56
N PRO A 101 7.99 -16.27 -13.79
CA PRO A 101 8.02 -14.98 -14.45
C PRO A 101 7.30 -13.88 -13.66
N ILE A 102 6.16 -14.20 -13.04
CA ILE A 102 5.39 -13.25 -12.22
C ILE A 102 6.16 -12.96 -10.92
N GLY A 103 6.62 -13.97 -10.19
CA GLY A 103 7.31 -13.82 -8.91
C GLY A 103 8.64 -13.07 -9.02
N ASN A 104 9.39 -13.24 -10.11
CA ASN A 104 10.63 -12.52 -10.35
C ASN A 104 10.39 -11.03 -10.69
N ASN A 105 9.30 -10.71 -11.36
CA ASN A 105 8.96 -9.35 -11.74
C ASN A 105 8.07 -8.63 -10.73
N ILE A 106 7.32 -9.36 -9.92
CA ILE A 106 6.33 -8.83 -8.98
C ILE A 106 6.58 -9.44 -7.60
N GLN A 107 7.63 -8.98 -6.92
CA GLN A 107 8.05 -9.48 -5.59
C GLN A 107 7.01 -9.29 -4.48
N GLN A 108 6.00 -8.48 -4.73
CA GLN A 108 4.94 -8.17 -3.76
C GLN A 108 3.85 -9.24 -3.65
N PHE A 109 3.84 -10.25 -4.53
CA PHE A 109 2.89 -11.36 -4.42
C PHE A 109 3.38 -12.43 -3.46
N ASP A 110 2.54 -12.73 -2.51
CA ASP A 110 2.75 -13.85 -1.61
C ASP A 110 1.93 -15.07 -2.03
N VAL A 111 0.75 -14.85 -2.61
CA VAL A 111 -0.13 -15.89 -3.17
C VAL A 111 -0.68 -15.42 -4.51
N VAL A 112 -0.77 -16.33 -5.47
CA VAL A 112 -1.58 -16.19 -6.69
C VAL A 112 -2.46 -17.41 -6.78
N GLY A 113 -3.79 -17.21 -6.88
CA GLY A 113 -4.73 -18.31 -6.88
C GLY A 113 -6.00 -18.04 -7.66
N PHE A 114 -6.76 -19.09 -7.90
CA PHE A 114 -8.06 -19.10 -8.52
C PHE A 114 -9.06 -19.84 -7.62
N GLY A 115 -10.22 -19.23 -7.38
CA GLY A 115 -11.36 -19.90 -6.76
C GLY A 115 -12.51 -20.03 -7.76
N GLY A 116 -13.01 -21.24 -7.91
CA GLY A 116 -14.12 -21.55 -8.81
C GLY A 116 -15.49 -21.35 -8.17
N VAL A 117 -16.52 -21.17 -9.01
CA VAL A 117 -17.91 -20.96 -8.58
C VAL A 117 -18.51 -22.17 -7.84
N ASN A 118 -17.94 -23.37 -8.01
CA ASN A 118 -18.40 -24.58 -7.32
C ASN A 118 -17.60 -24.89 -6.05
N GLY A 119 -16.66 -23.99 -5.67
CA GLY A 119 -15.90 -24.13 -4.44
C GLY A 119 -14.52 -24.77 -4.61
N GLU A 120 -14.08 -24.97 -5.84
CA GLU A 120 -12.71 -25.38 -6.14
C GLU A 120 -11.73 -24.23 -5.83
N TYR A 121 -10.50 -24.60 -5.47
CA TYR A 121 -9.43 -23.64 -5.27
C TYR A 121 -8.10 -24.20 -5.73
N VAL A 122 -7.32 -23.39 -6.40
CA VAL A 122 -5.91 -23.64 -6.66
C VAL A 122 -5.11 -22.36 -6.47
N GLY A 123 -3.97 -22.46 -5.80
CA GLY A 123 -3.09 -21.32 -5.60
C GLY A 123 -1.66 -21.74 -5.35
N LEU A 124 -0.72 -20.87 -5.69
CA LEU A 124 0.67 -20.98 -5.33
C LEU A 124 1.03 -19.90 -4.32
N ARG A 125 1.55 -20.33 -3.18
CA ARG A 125 2.09 -19.46 -2.13
C ARG A 125 3.61 -19.46 -2.22
N ARG A 126 4.20 -18.28 -2.26
CA ARG A 126 5.65 -18.11 -2.18
C ARG A 126 6.09 -18.15 -0.71
N ASP A 127 6.84 -19.14 -0.35
CA ASP A 127 7.41 -19.30 1.00
C ASP A 127 8.79 -18.62 1.14
N ALA A 128 9.57 -18.65 0.06
CA ALA A 128 10.88 -17.99 -0.07
C ALA A 128 11.16 -17.71 -1.57
N PRO A 129 12.23 -17.00 -1.93
CA PRO A 129 12.66 -16.90 -3.33
C PRO A 129 12.73 -18.27 -3.99
N GLU A 130 12.03 -18.43 -5.11
CA GLU A 130 11.94 -19.69 -5.90
C GLU A 130 11.35 -20.91 -5.16
N GLN A 131 10.83 -20.73 -3.94
CA GLN A 131 10.17 -21.79 -3.19
C GLN A 131 8.67 -21.49 -3.09
N TYR A 132 7.87 -22.43 -3.57
CA TYR A 132 6.43 -22.30 -3.61
C TYR A 132 5.74 -23.51 -2.98
N SER A 133 4.60 -23.25 -2.33
CA SER A 133 3.68 -24.25 -1.82
C SER A 133 2.41 -24.24 -2.68
N LEU A 134 2.00 -25.40 -3.16
CA LEU A 134 0.72 -25.57 -3.82
C LEU A 134 -0.39 -25.64 -2.77
N MET A 135 -1.46 -24.92 -3.02
CA MET A 135 -2.72 -24.99 -2.27
C MET A 135 -3.80 -25.47 -3.23
N LEU A 136 -4.41 -26.62 -2.95
CA LEU A 136 -5.32 -27.29 -3.86
C LEU A 136 -6.59 -27.76 -3.15
N LYS A 137 -7.73 -27.52 -3.77
CA LYS A 137 -9.04 -28.04 -3.38
C LYS A 137 -9.84 -28.35 -4.62
N ASP A 138 -9.95 -29.62 -4.95
CA ASP A 138 -10.82 -30.18 -6.00
C ASP A 138 -11.08 -31.68 -5.74
N ALA A 139 -11.58 -32.38 -6.73
CA ALA A 139 -11.84 -33.82 -6.62
C ALA A 139 -10.60 -34.67 -6.23
N ARG A 140 -9.38 -34.20 -6.56
CA ARG A 140 -8.11 -34.90 -6.25
C ARG A 140 -7.75 -34.83 -4.75
N THR A 141 -8.36 -33.93 -4.02
CA THR A 141 -8.11 -33.70 -2.58
C THR A 141 -9.33 -34.06 -1.71
N ASP A 142 -10.27 -34.86 -2.23
CA ASP A 142 -11.55 -35.16 -1.57
C ASP A 142 -12.28 -33.87 -1.14
N ASP A 143 -12.24 -32.83 -1.97
CA ASP A 143 -12.84 -31.52 -1.74
C ASP A 143 -12.36 -30.80 -0.47
N LYS A 144 -11.16 -31.14 0.04
CA LYS A 144 -10.49 -30.48 1.15
C LYS A 144 -9.40 -29.52 0.62
N LEU A 145 -9.15 -28.42 1.32
CA LEU A 145 -8.00 -27.61 1.00
C LEU A 145 -6.72 -28.26 1.55
N VAL A 146 -5.88 -28.75 0.64
CA VAL A 146 -4.58 -29.34 0.96
C VAL A 146 -3.47 -28.38 0.58
N ILE A 147 -2.59 -28.11 1.52
CA ILE A 147 -1.37 -27.30 1.31
C ILE A 147 -0.16 -28.23 1.27
N TYR A 148 0.50 -28.25 0.13
CA TYR A 148 1.72 -29.04 -0.10
C TYR A 148 2.96 -28.22 0.26
N GLN A 149 4.06 -28.90 0.59
CA GLN A 149 5.35 -28.23 0.87
C GLN A 149 6.07 -27.76 -0.40
N THR A 150 5.60 -28.20 -1.55
CA THR A 150 6.18 -27.90 -2.88
C THR A 150 5.12 -27.34 -3.82
N ALA A 151 5.56 -26.83 -4.97
CA ALA A 151 4.69 -26.30 -6.01
C ALA A 151 3.88 -27.40 -6.76
N VAL A 152 3.99 -28.64 -6.38
CA VAL A 152 3.31 -29.78 -7.01
C VAL A 152 2.66 -30.66 -5.97
N MET A 153 1.59 -31.32 -6.36
CA MET A 153 0.92 -32.36 -5.57
C MET A 153 1.89 -33.53 -5.33
N ASN A 154 2.09 -33.89 -4.06
CA ASN A 154 2.92 -34.99 -3.62
C ASN A 154 2.56 -35.43 -2.21
N ASP A 155 3.27 -36.37 -1.62
CA ASP A 155 3.04 -36.90 -0.26
C ASP A 155 3.52 -35.95 0.85
N GLN A 156 4.20 -34.86 0.52
CA GLN A 156 4.72 -33.88 1.49
C GLN A 156 3.64 -32.83 1.80
N LEU A 157 2.74 -33.18 2.69
CA LEU A 157 1.68 -32.29 3.14
C LEU A 157 2.18 -31.35 4.25
N ARG A 158 1.71 -30.10 4.20
CA ARG A 158 1.92 -29.12 5.27
C ARG A 158 0.70 -29.01 6.16
N THR A 159 -0.47 -28.84 5.54
CA THR A 159 -1.75 -28.62 6.25
C THR A 159 -2.91 -29.16 5.41
N VAL A 160 -3.91 -29.68 6.08
CA VAL A 160 -5.21 -30.05 5.49
C VAL A 160 -6.32 -29.32 6.23
N ILE A 161 -7.18 -28.63 5.49
CA ILE A 161 -8.32 -27.90 6.03
C ILE A 161 -9.62 -28.50 5.47
N ASP A 162 -10.35 -29.23 6.33
CA ASP A 162 -11.51 -30.03 5.92
C ASP A 162 -12.70 -29.22 5.39
N ASN A 163 -12.99 -28.07 6.00
CA ASN A 163 -14.20 -27.29 5.72
C ASN A 163 -13.86 -25.93 5.08
N TYR A 164 -12.95 -25.90 4.10
CA TYR A 164 -12.64 -24.69 3.37
C TYR A 164 -13.62 -24.48 2.23
N ASP A 165 -14.26 -23.31 2.20
CA ASP A 165 -15.07 -22.86 1.06
C ASP A 165 -14.55 -21.49 0.60
N PRO A 166 -13.97 -21.39 -0.60
CA PRO A 166 -13.48 -20.11 -1.12
C PRO A 166 -14.60 -19.08 -1.32
N ARG A 167 -15.84 -19.52 -1.58
CA ARG A 167 -16.98 -18.66 -1.92
C ARG A 167 -17.43 -17.76 -0.77
N VAL A 168 -17.20 -18.18 0.47
CA VAL A 168 -17.52 -17.39 1.67
C VAL A 168 -16.36 -16.53 2.14
N ARG A 169 -15.23 -16.59 1.45
CA ARG A 169 -14.05 -15.81 1.83
C ARG A 169 -14.18 -14.35 1.41
N PRO A 170 -13.54 -13.41 2.17
CA PRO A 170 -13.57 -11.97 1.88
C PRO A 170 -13.02 -11.59 0.50
N TRP A 171 -12.26 -12.48 -0.12
CA TRP A 171 -11.71 -12.26 -1.45
C TRP A 171 -12.60 -12.77 -2.59
N PHE A 172 -13.58 -13.66 -2.34
CA PHE A 172 -14.44 -14.20 -3.38
C PHE A 172 -15.80 -13.48 -3.45
N SER A 173 -16.49 -13.40 -2.32
CA SER A 173 -17.88 -12.94 -2.26
C SER A 173 -18.12 -11.54 -2.85
N PRO A 174 -17.25 -10.52 -2.66
CA PRO A 174 -17.46 -9.21 -3.26
C PRO A 174 -17.45 -9.22 -4.79
N VAL A 175 -16.57 -10.04 -5.38
CA VAL A 175 -16.46 -10.16 -6.86
C VAL A 175 -17.62 -10.97 -7.41
N ALA A 176 -18.09 -12.01 -6.71
CA ALA A 176 -19.25 -12.78 -7.13
C ALA A 176 -20.53 -11.93 -7.16
N GLN A 177 -20.66 -10.97 -6.22
CA GLN A 177 -21.80 -10.04 -6.18
C GLN A 177 -21.70 -8.93 -7.23
N LYS A 178 -20.50 -8.39 -7.45
CA LYS A 178 -20.23 -7.34 -8.44
C LYS A 178 -18.95 -7.68 -9.18
N PRO A 179 -19.04 -8.38 -10.33
CA PRO A 179 -17.86 -8.82 -11.08
C PRO A 179 -17.06 -7.66 -11.69
N SER A 180 -16.15 -7.12 -10.90
CA SER A 180 -15.20 -6.09 -11.32
C SER A 180 -13.89 -6.25 -10.54
N PRO A 181 -12.73 -5.85 -11.11
CA PRO A 181 -11.48 -5.79 -10.37
C PRO A 181 -11.60 -4.88 -9.14
N GLN A 182 -11.20 -5.38 -7.98
CA GLN A 182 -11.28 -4.63 -6.71
C GLN A 182 -10.33 -5.20 -5.66
N TRP A 183 -10.05 -4.43 -4.61
CA TRP A 183 -9.38 -4.93 -3.42
C TRP A 183 -10.37 -5.63 -2.50
N SER A 184 -9.92 -6.69 -1.82
CA SER A 184 -10.68 -7.27 -0.70
C SER A 184 -10.71 -6.31 0.49
N SER A 185 -11.55 -6.56 1.48
CA SER A 185 -11.25 -6.10 2.84
C SER A 185 -9.98 -6.77 3.35
N VAL A 186 -9.30 -6.15 4.34
CA VAL A 186 -8.19 -6.81 5.02
C VAL A 186 -8.73 -7.98 5.85
N TYR A 187 -8.12 -9.15 5.73
CA TYR A 187 -8.56 -10.36 6.43
C TYR A 187 -7.36 -11.21 6.86
N THR A 188 -7.63 -12.20 7.70
CA THR A 188 -6.63 -13.20 8.12
C THR A 188 -6.77 -14.46 7.30
N ASN A 189 -5.67 -14.99 6.79
CA ASN A 189 -5.62 -16.26 6.09
C ASN A 189 -6.03 -17.41 7.04
N MET A 190 -6.57 -18.49 6.45
CA MET A 190 -7.03 -19.67 7.22
C MET A 190 -5.94 -20.75 7.29
N ASP A 191 -4.76 -20.50 6.75
CA ASP A 191 -3.63 -21.42 6.84
C ASP A 191 -2.94 -21.36 8.22
N GLU A 192 -1.94 -22.19 8.42
CA GLU A 192 -1.18 -22.28 9.66
C GLU A 192 -0.43 -20.99 10.03
N LYS A 193 -0.17 -20.12 9.05
CA LYS A 193 0.54 -18.86 9.28
C LYS A 193 -0.36 -17.74 9.77
N GLN A 194 -1.67 -17.82 9.50
CA GLN A 194 -2.66 -16.81 9.88
C GLN A 194 -2.24 -15.37 9.57
N GLU A 195 -1.58 -15.19 8.41
CA GLU A 195 -1.07 -13.88 7.99
C GLU A 195 -2.21 -12.93 7.63
N ILE A 196 -2.05 -11.66 8.00
CA ILE A 196 -3.00 -10.62 7.65
C ILE A 196 -2.65 -10.10 6.27
N THR A 197 -3.63 -10.13 5.38
CA THR A 197 -3.46 -9.86 3.95
C THR A 197 -4.54 -8.94 3.39
N LEU A 198 -4.21 -8.33 2.29
CA LEU A 198 -5.07 -7.56 1.40
C LEU A 198 -4.93 -8.15 0.00
N SER A 199 -6.03 -8.51 -0.64
CA SER A 199 -5.97 -9.21 -1.92
C SER A 199 -6.50 -8.37 -3.07
N ALA A 200 -5.76 -8.35 -4.17
CA ALA A 200 -6.24 -7.87 -5.46
C ALA A 200 -7.09 -8.97 -6.11
N LEU A 201 -8.27 -8.63 -6.56
CA LEU A 201 -9.30 -9.54 -7.05
C LEU A 201 -9.66 -9.21 -8.48
N SER A 202 -9.78 -10.23 -9.33
CA SER A 202 -10.26 -10.07 -10.70
C SER A 202 -11.26 -11.17 -11.06
N PRO A 203 -12.42 -10.83 -11.63
CA PRO A 203 -13.37 -11.83 -12.10
C PRO A 203 -12.81 -12.59 -13.29
N VAL A 204 -13.15 -13.88 -13.35
CA VAL A 204 -12.81 -14.75 -14.48
C VAL A 204 -14.07 -15.11 -15.22
N PHE A 205 -14.07 -14.92 -16.54
CA PHE A 205 -15.18 -15.26 -17.41
C PHE A 205 -14.73 -16.26 -18.48
N GLN A 206 -15.55 -17.24 -18.75
CA GLN A 206 -15.43 -18.14 -19.88
C GLN A 206 -16.74 -18.07 -20.66
N ASP A 207 -16.67 -17.77 -21.96
CA ASP A 207 -17.85 -17.56 -22.80
C ASP A 207 -18.90 -16.60 -22.20
N LYS A 208 -18.43 -15.49 -21.62
CA LYS A 208 -19.26 -14.50 -20.89
C LYS A 208 -19.89 -15.00 -19.59
N THR A 209 -19.67 -16.25 -19.21
CA THR A 209 -20.15 -16.80 -17.95
C THR A 209 -19.08 -16.58 -16.87
N PHE A 210 -19.49 -16.04 -15.73
CA PHE A 210 -18.61 -15.91 -14.57
C PHE A 210 -18.30 -17.31 -14.01
N ILE A 211 -17.02 -17.67 -13.96
CA ILE A 211 -16.55 -19.00 -13.53
C ILE A 211 -15.73 -18.96 -12.24
N GLY A 212 -15.36 -17.79 -11.76
CA GLY A 212 -14.59 -17.68 -10.54
C GLY A 212 -13.82 -16.37 -10.40
N VAL A 213 -12.91 -16.34 -9.46
CA VAL A 213 -12.11 -15.18 -9.07
C VAL A 213 -10.63 -15.52 -9.08
N MET A 214 -9.82 -14.73 -9.78
CA MET A 214 -8.36 -14.67 -9.57
C MET A 214 -8.07 -13.79 -8.37
N VAL A 215 -7.22 -14.28 -7.49
CA VAL A 215 -6.78 -13.61 -6.27
C VAL A 215 -5.26 -13.54 -6.19
N SER A 216 -4.74 -12.37 -5.83
CA SER A 216 -3.34 -12.20 -5.47
C SER A 216 -3.22 -11.52 -4.12
N ASP A 217 -2.60 -12.21 -3.17
CA ASP A 217 -2.42 -11.74 -1.81
C ASP A 217 -1.16 -10.89 -1.68
N VAL A 218 -1.33 -9.74 -1.04
CA VAL A 218 -0.25 -8.86 -0.59
C VAL A 218 -0.28 -8.80 0.93
N LYS A 219 0.73 -9.35 1.58
CA LYS A 219 0.84 -9.28 3.04
C LYS A 219 1.07 -7.84 3.49
N LEU A 220 0.46 -7.45 4.60
CA LEU A 220 0.66 -6.11 5.14
C LEU A 220 2.14 -5.82 5.46
N ASN A 221 2.90 -6.84 5.85
CA ASN A 221 4.34 -6.68 6.06
C ASN A 221 5.10 -6.34 4.76
N THR A 222 4.76 -6.97 3.64
CA THR A 222 5.33 -6.65 2.32
C THR A 222 5.02 -5.21 1.94
N PHE A 223 3.84 -4.74 2.27
CA PHE A 223 3.47 -3.34 2.02
C PHE A 223 4.25 -2.38 2.93
N ASN A 224 4.43 -2.70 4.22
CA ASN A 224 5.29 -1.92 5.13
C ASN A 224 6.72 -1.80 4.62
N LEU A 225 7.32 -2.89 4.15
CA LEU A 225 8.67 -2.87 3.57
C LEU A 225 8.76 -1.92 2.36
N PHE A 226 7.79 -1.96 1.46
CA PHE A 226 7.71 -1.03 0.35
C PHE A 226 7.63 0.43 0.81
N LEU A 227 6.78 0.75 1.81
CA LEU A 227 6.69 2.12 2.35
C LEU A 227 7.97 2.54 3.07
N SER A 228 8.67 1.61 3.73
CA SER A 228 9.96 1.87 4.38
C SER A 228 11.05 2.22 3.35
N GLU A 229 11.07 1.55 2.20
CA GLU A 229 11.95 1.93 1.09
C GLU A 229 11.62 3.32 0.54
N LEU A 230 10.34 3.66 0.41
CA LEU A 230 9.92 5.01 0.01
C LEU A 230 10.41 6.08 1.00
N LYS A 231 10.26 5.82 2.30
CA LYS A 231 10.79 6.71 3.35
C LYS A 231 12.28 6.96 3.20
N GLN A 232 13.08 5.90 3.01
CA GLN A 232 14.53 6.02 2.84
C GLN A 232 14.90 6.87 1.61
N ARG A 233 14.19 6.68 0.49
CA ARG A 233 14.48 7.38 -0.77
C ARG A 233 13.99 8.82 -0.77
N MET A 234 12.85 9.10 -0.16
CA MET A 234 12.16 10.38 -0.23
C MET A 234 12.33 11.23 1.03
N ASN A 235 12.87 10.65 2.11
CA ASN A 235 12.95 11.27 3.44
C ASN A 235 11.59 11.79 3.93
N ALA A 236 10.55 10.94 3.79
CA ALA A 236 9.19 11.27 4.15
C ALA A 236 8.52 10.09 4.85
N ASP A 237 7.81 10.32 5.94
CA ASP A 237 6.97 9.30 6.55
C ASP A 237 5.71 9.10 5.72
N VAL A 238 5.41 7.84 5.41
CA VAL A 238 4.27 7.44 4.57
C VAL A 238 3.44 6.42 5.34
N TYR A 239 2.12 6.57 5.31
CA TYR A 239 1.21 5.57 5.83
C TYR A 239 -0.05 5.48 4.98
N VAL A 240 -0.69 4.32 5.02
CA VAL A 240 -1.95 4.01 4.32
C VAL A 240 -2.95 3.52 5.36
N MET A 241 -4.14 4.06 5.33
CA MET A 241 -5.24 3.65 6.20
C MET A 241 -6.53 3.49 5.39
N ASP A 242 -7.48 2.75 5.95
CA ASP A 242 -8.82 2.63 5.38
C ASP A 242 -9.76 3.74 5.87
N GLN A 243 -11.03 3.68 5.42
CA GLN A 243 -12.07 4.64 5.79
C GLN A 243 -12.44 4.60 7.29
N GLN A 244 -12.08 3.55 8.01
CA GLN A 244 -12.24 3.42 9.45
C GLN A 244 -11.00 3.90 10.22
N HIS A 245 -10.09 4.60 9.56
CA HIS A 245 -8.82 5.10 10.09
C HIS A 245 -7.87 4.01 10.61
N ARG A 246 -8.09 2.75 10.23
CA ARG A 246 -7.21 1.65 10.60
C ARG A 246 -6.05 1.54 9.62
N LEU A 247 -4.84 1.40 10.14
CA LEU A 247 -3.65 1.27 9.33
C LEU A 247 -3.70 0.02 8.44
N ILE A 248 -3.37 0.20 7.18
CA ILE A 248 -3.07 -0.87 6.23
C ILE A 248 -1.56 -1.07 6.17
N ALA A 249 -0.79 0.00 6.09
CA ALA A 249 0.66 -0.02 6.06
C ALA A 249 1.25 1.30 6.55
N HIS A 250 2.50 1.28 7.04
CA HIS A 250 3.26 2.49 7.34
C HIS A 250 4.77 2.28 7.16
N SER A 251 5.48 3.36 6.94
CA SER A 251 6.93 3.37 6.71
C SER A 251 7.78 3.36 7.98
N GLY A 252 7.15 3.36 9.16
CA GLY A 252 7.83 3.33 10.45
C GLY A 252 8.13 1.90 10.90
N ASP A 253 8.82 1.78 12.04
CA ASP A 253 9.03 0.50 12.68
C ASP A 253 7.76 0.04 13.42
N GLY A 254 7.57 -1.27 13.50
CA GLY A 254 6.48 -1.89 14.22
C GLY A 254 5.37 -2.46 13.33
N SER A 255 4.44 -3.14 13.97
CA SER A 255 3.31 -3.80 13.32
C SER A 255 2.13 -2.83 13.13
N VAL A 256 1.40 -2.99 12.05
CA VAL A 256 0.06 -2.38 11.85
C VAL A 256 -1.03 -3.12 12.63
N VAL A 257 -0.67 -4.22 13.30
CA VAL A 257 -1.58 -5.10 14.02
C VAL A 257 -1.17 -5.18 15.48
N SER A 258 -2.10 -4.97 16.37
CA SER A 258 -2.02 -5.35 17.78
C SER A 258 -2.52 -6.77 17.91
N TRP A 259 -1.70 -7.66 18.37
CA TRP A 259 -2.13 -9.03 18.73
C TRP A 259 -2.86 -8.97 20.07
N GLY A 260 -4.07 -9.52 20.09
CA GLY A 260 -4.89 -9.56 21.27
C GLY A 260 -4.25 -10.37 22.42
N THR A 261 -4.88 -10.31 23.58
CA THR A 261 -4.54 -11.16 24.70
C THR A 261 -4.74 -12.65 24.35
N PRO A 262 -4.16 -13.60 25.11
CA PRO A 262 -4.37 -15.03 24.90
C PRO A 262 -5.86 -15.45 24.84
N LEU A 263 -6.77 -14.60 25.34
CA LEU A 263 -8.22 -14.80 25.31
C LEU A 263 -8.92 -14.28 24.03
N SER A 264 -8.22 -13.43 23.24
CA SER A 264 -8.68 -12.95 21.93
C SER A 264 -7.52 -12.95 20.96
N PRO A 265 -7.16 -14.11 20.37
CA PRO A 265 -5.96 -14.25 19.52
C PRO A 265 -6.06 -13.56 18.15
N LYS A 266 -7.22 -13.04 17.79
CA LYS A 266 -7.39 -12.34 16.52
C LYS A 266 -6.71 -10.98 16.60
N GLY A 267 -5.63 -10.79 15.85
CA GLY A 267 -4.96 -9.51 15.73
C GLY A 267 -5.93 -8.43 15.21
N GLU A 268 -5.93 -7.27 15.86
CA GLU A 268 -6.68 -6.10 15.41
C GLU A 268 -5.73 -5.08 14.79
N ARG A 269 -6.16 -4.47 13.68
CA ARG A 269 -5.39 -3.39 13.07
C ARG A 269 -5.46 -2.13 13.93
N LEU A 270 -4.29 -1.50 14.12
CA LEU A 270 -4.17 -0.26 14.87
C LEU A 270 -4.86 0.90 14.16
N LEU A 271 -5.45 1.81 14.94
CA LEU A 271 -5.83 3.12 14.43
C LEU A 271 -4.57 3.93 14.09
N ALA A 272 -4.61 4.69 13.01
CA ALA A 272 -3.48 5.54 12.63
C ALA A 272 -3.15 6.59 13.70
N SER A 273 -4.17 7.06 14.45
CA SER A 273 -4.02 7.95 15.60
C SER A 273 -3.38 7.31 16.83
N GLU A 274 -3.21 6.00 16.86
CA GLU A 274 -2.55 5.23 17.92
C GLU A 274 -1.14 4.77 17.55
N ASN A 275 -0.65 5.14 16.36
CA ASN A 275 0.67 4.74 15.91
C ASN A 275 1.78 5.27 16.82
N HIS A 276 2.82 4.48 16.99
CA HIS A 276 3.98 4.86 17.81
C HIS A 276 4.75 6.05 17.25
N ASN A 277 4.79 6.20 15.92
CA ASN A 277 5.40 7.35 15.25
C ASN A 277 4.56 8.62 15.54
N PRO A 278 5.11 9.64 16.21
CA PRO A 278 4.36 10.84 16.58
C PRO A 278 3.90 11.67 15.37
N ILE A 279 4.63 11.60 14.25
CA ILE A 279 4.28 12.30 13.01
C ILE A 279 3.02 11.66 12.42
N ILE A 280 2.99 10.34 12.28
CA ILE A 280 1.82 9.59 11.78
C ILE A 280 0.63 9.84 12.71
N ARG A 281 0.83 9.68 14.02
CA ARG A 281 -0.23 9.87 15.02
C ARG A 281 -0.85 11.26 14.97
N SER A 282 -0.04 12.31 14.96
CA SER A 282 -0.56 13.69 14.96
C SER A 282 -1.20 14.06 13.63
N SER A 283 -0.65 13.60 12.49
CA SER A 283 -1.26 13.86 11.18
C SER A 283 -2.58 13.12 11.02
N ALA A 284 -2.66 11.85 11.43
CA ALA A 284 -3.90 11.07 11.36
C ALA A 284 -5.01 11.65 12.24
N ALA A 285 -4.68 12.20 13.41
CA ALA A 285 -5.65 12.84 14.31
C ALA A 285 -6.24 14.14 13.74
N GLN A 286 -5.55 14.79 12.78
CA GLN A 286 -5.98 16.04 12.15
C GLN A 286 -6.70 15.83 10.81
N LEU A 287 -6.67 14.61 10.27
CA LEU A 287 -7.32 14.30 9.00
C LEU A 287 -8.84 14.23 9.17
N ASP A 288 -9.54 15.14 8.51
CA ASP A 288 -10.96 15.00 8.27
C ASP A 288 -11.17 14.23 6.97
N LEU A 289 -11.68 12.99 7.06
CA LEU A 289 -11.98 12.15 5.90
C LEU A 289 -13.31 12.49 5.23
N GLN A 290 -14.06 13.47 5.74
CA GLN A 290 -15.31 13.91 5.12
C GLN A 290 -15.00 14.56 3.75
N GLY A 291 -15.41 13.87 2.69
CA GLY A 291 -15.20 14.32 1.32
C GLY A 291 -13.98 13.67 0.60
N LEU A 292 -13.22 12.81 1.24
CA LEU A 292 -12.22 12.00 0.56
C LEU A 292 -12.88 10.82 -0.18
N ASN A 293 -12.67 10.74 -1.48
CA ASN A 293 -13.12 9.59 -2.26
C ASN A 293 -12.23 8.37 -2.02
N VAL A 294 -12.83 7.19 -2.09
CA VAL A 294 -12.07 5.91 -2.07
C VAL A 294 -11.06 5.91 -3.21
N GLY A 295 -9.80 5.67 -2.88
CA GLY A 295 -8.69 5.73 -3.84
C GLY A 295 -8.03 7.09 -3.98
N THR A 296 -8.42 8.09 -3.20
CA THR A 296 -7.71 9.38 -3.14
C THR A 296 -6.52 9.26 -2.19
N PHE A 297 -5.34 9.58 -2.70
CA PHE A 297 -4.13 9.70 -1.88
C PHE A 297 -4.00 11.16 -1.46
N THR A 298 -4.11 11.42 -0.18
CA THR A 298 -3.86 12.75 0.39
C THR A 298 -2.52 12.75 1.07
N THR A 299 -1.65 13.68 0.68
CA THR A 299 -0.37 13.88 1.34
C THR A 299 -0.49 15.04 2.31
N TYR A 300 -0.31 14.75 3.58
CA TYR A 300 -0.21 15.77 4.62
C TYR A 300 1.25 15.97 4.98
N VAL A 301 1.70 17.21 4.92
CA VAL A 301 3.06 17.58 5.33
C VAL A 301 2.97 18.44 6.56
N ASN A 302 3.41 17.88 7.69
CA ASN A 302 3.54 18.64 8.92
C ASN A 302 4.89 19.37 8.88
N GLN A 303 4.85 20.69 8.68
CA GLN A 303 6.03 21.54 8.89
C GLN A 303 6.17 21.74 10.40
N GLN A 304 6.98 20.92 11.05
CA GLN A 304 7.50 21.32 12.37
C GLN A 304 8.47 22.49 12.16
N ARG A 305 8.12 23.63 12.75
CA ARG A 305 8.97 24.80 12.90
C ARG A 305 10.10 24.52 13.89
#